data_8781f53d1893c0937a6652e19af97414
#
_entry.id   8781f53d1893c0937a6652e19af97414
#
_cell.length_a   1.000
_cell.length_b   1.000
_cell.length_c   1.000
_cell.angle_alpha   90.00
_cell.angle_beta   90.00
_cell.angle_gamma   90.00
#
_symmetry.space_group_name_H-M   'P 1'
#
loop_
_entity.id
_entity.type
_entity.pdbx_description
1 polymer ?
#
loop_
_entity_poly.entity_id
_entity_poly.type
_entity_poly.pdbx_seq_one_letter_code
_entity_poly.pdbx_strand_id
1 'polypeptide(L)'
;MERRILYYKNYFPNFFQALDTGAKRKVAYVLDMLKIQQRLSQNFVKHIREGVFELRAQHDGSIYRVFFIFDGNDIVMLFNGFQKKTQKTPQNEIEKAIRLKNEYYAGK
;
A
#
# COMPACT_ATOMS: atom_id res chain seq x y z
N MET A 1 10.22 -12.00 -12.77
CA MET A 1 8.79 -11.98 -13.11
C MET A 1 8.13 -10.77 -12.47
N GLU A 2 7.33 -10.06 -13.23
CA GLU A 2 6.62 -8.89 -12.70
C GLU A 2 5.38 -9.31 -11.94
N ARG A 3 5.13 -8.61 -10.84
CA ARG A 3 3.87 -8.76 -10.11
C ARG A 3 2.78 -7.96 -10.79
N ARG A 4 1.52 -8.36 -10.57
CA ARG A 4 0.36 -7.59 -11.00
C ARG A 4 -0.13 -6.77 -9.81
N ILE A 5 -0.29 -5.48 -10.02
CA ILE A 5 -0.74 -4.56 -8.97
C ILE A 5 -2.22 -4.30 -9.19
N LEU A 6 -3.05 -4.78 -8.27
CA LEU A 6 -4.50 -4.62 -8.33
C LEU A 6 -4.95 -3.85 -7.09
N TYR A 7 -6.20 -3.39 -7.08
CA TYR A 7 -6.75 -2.70 -5.90
C TYR A 7 -8.15 -3.23 -5.60
N TYR A 8 -8.46 -3.23 -4.31
CA TYR A 8 -9.73 -3.73 -3.81
C TYR A 8 -10.71 -2.57 -3.68
N LYS A 9 -11.84 -2.65 -4.39
CA LYS A 9 -12.86 -1.59 -4.43
C LYS A 9 -12.23 -0.27 -4.82
N ASN A 10 -12.62 0.85 -4.16
CA ASN A 10 -12.16 2.18 -4.54
C ASN A 10 -11.26 2.84 -3.49
N TYR A 11 -10.77 2.10 -2.52
CA TYR A 11 -9.98 2.69 -1.43
C TYR A 11 -8.70 3.31 -1.95
N PHE A 12 -7.91 2.56 -2.68
CA PHE A 12 -6.66 3.10 -3.22
C PHE A 12 -6.91 4.17 -4.27
N PRO A 13 -7.78 3.98 -5.27
CA PRO A 13 -8.02 5.04 -6.26
C PRO A 13 -8.47 6.36 -5.62
N ASN A 14 -9.35 6.33 -4.64
CA ASN A 14 -9.80 7.55 -3.97
C ASN A 14 -8.66 8.24 -3.24
N PHE A 15 -7.84 7.47 -2.54
CA PHE A 15 -6.65 8.02 -1.88
C PHE A 15 -5.70 8.64 -2.90
N PHE A 16 -5.38 7.91 -3.96
CA PHE A 16 -4.40 8.34 -4.94
C PHE A 16 -4.82 9.63 -5.66
N GLN A 17 -6.09 9.70 -6.08
CA GLN A 17 -6.59 10.85 -6.82
C GLN A 17 -6.53 12.14 -6.00
N ALA A 18 -6.60 12.05 -4.69
CA ALA A 18 -6.57 13.22 -3.82
C ALA A 18 -5.16 13.78 -3.61
N LEU A 19 -4.13 13.08 -4.06
CA LEU A 19 -2.74 13.50 -3.88
C LEU A 19 -2.35 14.56 -4.91
N ASP A 20 -1.39 15.42 -4.55
CA ASP A 20 -0.81 16.33 -5.54
C ASP A 20 0.08 15.55 -6.51
N THR A 21 0.51 16.23 -7.59
CA THR A 21 1.26 15.60 -8.67
C THR A 21 2.56 14.97 -8.17
N GLY A 22 3.30 15.66 -7.31
CA GLY A 22 4.57 15.13 -6.80
C GLY A 22 4.38 13.89 -5.95
N ALA A 23 3.36 13.90 -5.07
CA ALA A 23 3.04 12.74 -4.25
C ALA A 23 2.59 11.56 -5.10
N LYS A 24 1.75 11.82 -6.12
CA LYS A 24 1.33 10.76 -7.05
C LYS A 24 2.53 10.11 -7.73
N ARG A 25 3.47 10.92 -8.20
CA ARG A 25 4.68 10.39 -8.86
C ARG A 25 5.48 9.51 -7.92
N LYS A 26 5.62 9.92 -6.67
CA LYS A 26 6.41 9.17 -5.71
C LYS A 26 5.74 7.84 -5.34
N VAL A 27 4.42 7.86 -5.11
CA VAL A 27 3.68 6.64 -4.83
C VAL A 27 3.75 5.69 -6.03
N ALA A 28 3.55 6.22 -7.24
CA ALA A 28 3.64 5.40 -8.46
C ALA A 28 5.03 4.80 -8.63
N TYR A 29 6.07 5.57 -8.32
CA TYR A 29 7.45 5.09 -8.40
C TYR A 29 7.68 3.89 -7.48
N VAL A 30 7.20 3.98 -6.23
CA VAL A 30 7.38 2.88 -5.28
C VAL A 30 6.55 1.66 -5.71
N LEU A 31 5.34 1.89 -6.25
CA LEU A 31 4.54 0.79 -6.80
C LEU A 31 5.25 0.10 -7.97
N ASP A 32 5.91 0.88 -8.85
CA ASP A 32 6.67 0.30 -9.95
C ASP A 32 7.83 -0.54 -9.44
N MET A 33 8.51 -0.09 -8.40
CA MET A 33 9.57 -0.90 -7.79
C MET A 33 9.00 -2.20 -7.24
N LEU A 34 7.85 -2.15 -6.57
CA LEU A 34 7.21 -3.34 -6.01
C LEU A 34 6.79 -4.31 -7.11
N LYS A 35 6.39 -3.77 -8.27
CA LYS A 35 5.99 -4.58 -9.41
C LYS A 35 7.18 -5.37 -9.97
N ILE A 36 8.35 -4.77 -10.01
CA ILE A 36 9.51 -5.31 -10.72
C ILE A 36 10.48 -6.03 -9.80
N GLN A 37 10.78 -5.47 -8.64
CA GLN A 37 11.79 -6.00 -7.73
C GLN A 37 11.21 -7.07 -6.82
N GLN A 38 11.97 -8.14 -6.63
CA GLN A 38 11.52 -9.24 -5.77
C GLN A 38 11.51 -8.82 -4.29
N ARG A 39 12.47 -7.99 -3.89
CA ARG A 39 12.56 -7.48 -2.52
C ARG A 39 12.80 -5.98 -2.54
N LEU A 40 12.12 -5.27 -1.65
CA LEU A 40 12.36 -3.86 -1.41
C LEU A 40 12.84 -3.68 0.02
N SER A 41 13.63 -2.63 0.25
CA SER A 41 14.10 -2.33 1.60
C SER A 41 12.91 -1.94 2.49
N GLN A 42 13.10 -2.04 3.81
CA GLN A 42 12.06 -1.67 4.78
C GLN A 42 11.70 -0.19 4.74
N ASN A 43 12.52 0.63 4.08
CA ASN A 43 12.16 2.03 3.86
C ASN A 43 10.95 2.16 2.93
N PHE A 44 10.72 1.17 2.06
CA PHE A 44 9.62 1.20 1.09
C PHE A 44 8.52 0.21 1.41
N VAL A 45 8.86 -0.98 1.92
CA VAL A 45 7.87 -2.03 2.19
C VAL A 45 8.18 -2.68 3.53
N LYS A 46 7.18 -2.70 4.40
CA LYS A 46 7.33 -3.25 5.75
C LYS A 46 6.15 -4.14 6.08
N HIS A 47 6.41 -5.31 6.64
CA HIS A 47 5.35 -6.17 7.17
C HIS A 47 4.79 -5.54 8.45
N ILE A 48 3.47 -5.43 8.54
CA ILE A 48 2.80 -4.87 9.70
C ILE A 48 2.34 -5.99 10.63
N ARG A 49 1.31 -6.74 10.22
CA ARG A 49 0.84 -7.93 10.94
C ARG A 49 -0.20 -8.66 10.09
N GLU A 50 -0.40 -9.93 10.37
CA GLU A 50 -1.47 -10.77 9.77
C GLU A 50 -1.43 -10.75 8.24
N GLY A 51 -0.22 -10.73 7.68
CA GLY A 51 -0.06 -10.74 6.23
C GLY A 51 -0.26 -9.39 5.54
N VAL A 52 -0.55 -8.34 6.30
CA VAL A 52 -0.70 -6.99 5.75
C VAL A 52 0.65 -6.29 5.76
N PHE A 53 1.02 -5.74 4.61
CA PHE A 53 2.23 -4.97 4.42
C PHE A 53 1.89 -3.51 4.21
N GLU A 54 2.87 -2.64 4.46
CA GLU A 54 2.75 -1.21 4.26
C GLU A 54 3.77 -0.78 3.21
N LEU A 55 3.28 -0.15 2.15
CA LEU A 55 4.13 0.54 1.18
C LEU A 55 4.27 1.98 1.64
N ARG A 56 5.49 2.50 1.60
CA ARG A 56 5.82 3.83 2.11
C ARG A 56 6.45 4.67 1.01
N ALA A 57 5.94 5.87 0.81
CA ALA A 57 6.48 6.85 -0.12
C ALA A 57 6.60 8.18 0.59
N GLN A 58 7.77 8.80 0.51
CA GLN A 58 8.04 10.07 1.19
C GLN A 58 8.18 11.19 0.17
N HIS A 59 7.49 12.31 0.41
CA HIS A 59 7.54 13.46 -0.48
C HIS A 59 7.21 14.73 0.30
N ASP A 60 8.08 15.74 0.21
CA ASP A 60 7.88 17.05 0.83
C ASP A 60 7.51 17.00 2.31
N GLY A 61 8.22 16.16 3.07
CA GLY A 61 8.01 16.07 4.50
C GLY A 61 6.81 15.25 4.92
N SER A 62 6.05 14.73 3.98
CA SER A 62 4.91 13.85 4.26
C SER A 62 5.26 12.42 3.92
N ILE A 63 4.65 11.48 4.63
CA ILE A 63 4.79 10.05 4.37
C ILE A 63 3.44 9.53 3.91
N TYR A 64 3.42 8.96 2.72
CA TYR A 64 2.22 8.36 2.12
C TYR A 64 2.32 6.85 2.28
N ARG A 65 1.29 6.24 2.82
CA ARG A 65 1.30 4.82 3.15
C ARG A 65 0.13 4.14 2.46
N VAL A 66 0.38 2.95 1.91
CA VAL A 66 -0.65 2.13 1.27
C VAL A 66 -0.52 0.72 1.84
N PHE A 67 -1.61 0.18 2.36
CA PHE A 67 -1.62 -1.18 2.86
C PHE A 67 -1.92 -2.15 1.73
N PHE A 68 -1.28 -3.30 1.76
CA PHE A 68 -1.47 -4.30 0.72
C PHE A 68 -1.15 -5.69 1.24
N ILE A 69 -1.52 -6.69 0.45
CA ILE A 69 -1.15 -8.08 0.70
C ILE A 69 -0.51 -8.65 -0.56
N PHE A 70 0.26 -9.71 -0.39
CA PHE A 70 0.65 -10.56 -1.51
C PHE A 70 -0.38 -11.67 -1.60
N ASP A 71 -1.09 -11.75 -2.72
CA ASP A 71 -2.06 -12.80 -2.95
C ASP A 71 -1.43 -13.79 -3.93
N GLY A 72 -0.88 -14.86 -3.38
CA GLY A 72 -0.07 -15.78 -4.17
C GLY A 72 1.30 -15.19 -4.46
N ASN A 73 1.93 -15.65 -5.54
CA ASN A 73 3.31 -15.29 -5.85
C ASN A 73 3.43 -14.02 -6.71
N ASP A 74 2.37 -13.65 -7.42
CA ASP A 74 2.47 -12.61 -8.43
C ASP A 74 1.46 -11.48 -8.29
N ILE A 75 0.55 -11.52 -7.33
CA ILE A 75 -0.47 -10.48 -7.17
C ILE A 75 -0.21 -9.67 -5.91
N VAL A 76 -0.23 -8.35 -6.08
CA VAL A 76 -0.27 -7.39 -4.98
C VAL A 76 -1.66 -6.76 -4.98
N MET A 77 -2.39 -6.90 -3.88
CA MET A 77 -3.72 -6.33 -3.74
C MET A 77 -3.67 -5.14 -2.80
N LEU A 78 -3.94 -3.94 -3.34
CA LEU A 78 -3.89 -2.70 -2.57
C LEU A 78 -5.22 -2.45 -1.86
N PHE A 79 -5.14 -1.95 -0.63
CA PHE A 79 -6.29 -1.59 0.18
C PHE A 79 -6.31 -0.09 0.43
N ASN A 80 -6.44 0.34 1.68
CA ASN A 80 -6.53 1.75 2.03
C ASN A 80 -5.15 2.40 2.07
N GLY A 81 -5.13 3.68 1.73
CA GLY A 81 -3.95 4.51 1.86
C GLY A 81 -4.25 5.72 2.70
N PHE A 82 -3.20 6.36 3.23
CA PHE A 82 -3.35 7.59 3.98
C PHE A 82 -2.04 8.37 4.00
N GLN A 83 -2.17 9.67 4.25
CA GLN A 83 -1.02 10.57 4.39
C GLN A 83 -0.75 10.79 5.86
N LYS A 84 0.52 10.71 6.26
CA LYS A 84 0.89 10.87 7.66
C LYS A 84 2.16 11.70 7.77
N LYS A 85 2.18 12.61 8.74
CA LYS A 85 3.37 13.45 9.01
C LYS A 85 4.24 12.88 10.12
N THR A 86 3.78 11.87 10.85
CA THR A 86 4.56 11.21 11.90
C THR A 86 4.97 9.83 11.46
N GLN A 87 5.96 9.26 12.15
CA GLN A 87 6.47 7.93 11.80
C GLN A 87 5.51 6.80 12.17
N LYS A 88 4.68 7.02 13.18
CA LYS A 88 3.83 5.95 13.70
C LYS A 88 2.57 5.79 12.88
N THR A 89 2.27 4.55 12.47
CA THR A 89 1.05 4.23 11.74
C THR A 89 -0.13 4.15 12.71
N PRO A 90 -1.25 4.85 12.44
CA PRO A 90 -2.42 4.78 13.32
C PRO A 90 -3.01 3.38 13.38
N GLN A 91 -3.35 2.94 14.57
CA GLN A 91 -3.91 1.61 14.77
C GLN A 91 -5.22 1.40 14.00
N ASN A 92 -6.07 2.44 13.92
CA ASN A 92 -7.34 2.32 13.20
C ASN A 92 -7.15 2.08 11.70
N GLU A 93 -6.08 2.61 11.10
CA GLU A 93 -5.80 2.36 9.68
C GLU A 93 -5.33 0.93 9.47
N ILE A 94 -4.54 0.41 10.41
CA ILE A 94 -4.10 -0.99 10.34
C ILE A 94 -5.31 -1.93 10.47
N GLU A 95 -6.19 -1.66 11.42
CA GLU A 95 -7.38 -2.48 11.63
C GLU A 95 -8.29 -2.45 10.41
N LYS A 96 -8.43 -1.29 9.77
CA LYS A 96 -9.19 -1.19 8.53
C LYS A 96 -8.60 -2.06 7.44
N ALA A 97 -7.28 -2.05 7.28
CA ALA A 97 -6.61 -2.87 6.26
C ALA A 97 -6.84 -4.36 6.51
N ILE A 98 -6.77 -4.79 7.77
CA ILE A 98 -7.00 -6.19 8.13
C ILE A 98 -8.45 -6.57 7.82
N ARG A 99 -9.41 -5.70 8.14
CA ARG A 99 -10.82 -5.95 7.82
C ARG A 99 -11.03 -6.09 6.31
N LEU A 100 -10.42 -5.20 5.53
CA LEU A 100 -10.55 -5.25 4.08
C LEU A 100 -9.90 -6.49 3.49
N LYS A 101 -8.77 -6.92 4.03
CA LYS A 101 -8.14 -8.18 3.65
C LYS A 101 -9.08 -9.34 3.87
N ASN A 102 -9.72 -9.39 5.04
CA ASN A 102 -10.65 -10.48 5.37
C ASN A 102 -11.87 -10.47 4.44
N GLU A 103 -12.40 -9.28 4.12
CA GLU A 103 -13.48 -9.16 3.14
C GLU A 103 -13.05 -9.69 1.77
N TYR A 104 -11.85 -9.32 1.34
CA TYR A 104 -11.33 -9.73 0.05
C TYR A 104 -11.25 -11.26 -0.06
N TYR A 105 -10.68 -11.90 0.95
CA TYR A 105 -10.56 -13.36 0.93
C TYR A 105 -11.90 -14.05 1.06
N ALA A 106 -12.83 -13.49 1.83
CA ALA A 106 -14.16 -14.07 1.98
C ALA A 106 -14.97 -14.02 0.69
N GLY A 107 -14.69 -13.05 -0.18
CA GLY A 107 -15.38 -12.88 -1.45
C GLY A 107 -14.80 -13.67 -2.62
N LYS A 108 -13.75 -14.42 -2.37
CA LYS A 108 -13.11 -15.18 -3.45
C LYS A 108 -13.81 -16.52 -3.70
#